data_da0b4408b452059dcd172dcb25369258
#
_entry.id   da0b4408b452059dcd172dcb25369258
#
_cell.length_a   1.000
_cell.length_b   1.000
_cell.length_c   1.000
_cell.angle_alpha   90.00
_cell.angle_beta   90.00
_cell.angle_gamma   90.00
#
_symmetry.space_group_name_H-M   'P 1'
#
loop_
_entity.id
_entity.type
_entity.pdbx_description
1 polymer ?
#
loop_
_entity_poly.entity_id
_entity_poly.type
_entity_poly.pdbx_seq_one_letter_code
_entity_poly.pdbx_strand_id
1 'polypeptide(L)'
;MAKRVYWIIFGYRKNMKKIVLSVILCGSVWGYAWGYDSIDEALENGISSGDITLYGNYTNGTKNQGNNKGKNDFSESGYMVGSVGLAYHSAFYKYLRVAVSFRAVGVAYENDTDSIWGAGNLTNNPNRYGKGDASRDFYMNDRTMLGQSYLEYFDGDTSIKAGRIFADSEWADRLVDGVWLRNRSLPNALIEGLWVKNSGYVQYNKMTGFYDVNPHNSLGLTQASFKYHIGEVMSVKFYGIANPSMFYATGVKASARYEASKSYIGLSGHFATSFEQTYGVQKGKEGNGYNTDVKVYVGVKDMAEVSGGYIGSGSNIGWGSLNTLGNSVSPFFMWGGRALLEGVDANVWYGKVMFAIDRVSFAVVYGSTKFRGMSMVNEPLKPYDRVNEVNFLLDFGFTEHFSGIINVLNTHGGSQRYYPHMTNVNLGMKLAF
;
A
#
# COMPACT_ATOMS: atom_id res chain seq x y z
N MET A 1 2.00 -3.14 8.58
CA MET A 1 1.04 -2.83 9.65
C MET A 1 0.14 -1.64 9.33
N ALA A 2 0.61 -0.52 8.80
CA ALA A 2 -0.29 0.55 8.31
C ALA A 2 -1.31 0.04 7.28
N LYS A 3 -0.97 -0.98 6.48
CA LYS A 3 -1.87 -1.66 5.56
C LYS A 3 -2.91 -2.54 6.23
N ARG A 4 -2.58 -3.15 7.38
CA ARG A 4 -3.57 -3.85 8.19
C ARG A 4 -4.62 -2.90 8.76
N VAL A 5 -4.34 -1.62 8.90
CA VAL A 5 -5.34 -0.65 9.37
C VAL A 5 -6.46 -0.47 8.36
N TYR A 6 -6.15 -0.35 7.08
CA TYR A 6 -7.17 -0.38 6.03
C TYR A 6 -8.01 -1.66 6.04
N TRP A 7 -7.37 -2.79 6.38
CA TRP A 7 -7.98 -4.11 6.40
C TRP A 7 -8.53 -4.50 7.78
N ILE A 8 -7.91 -4.03 8.88
CA ILE A 8 -8.36 -4.28 10.26
C ILE A 8 -9.64 -3.51 10.55
N ILE A 9 -9.79 -2.31 10.03
CA ILE A 9 -11.00 -1.51 10.21
C ILE A 9 -12.21 -2.19 9.55
N PHE A 10 -12.03 -2.85 8.40
CA PHE A 10 -13.10 -3.64 7.76
C PHE A 10 -13.18 -5.11 8.22
N GLY A 11 -12.21 -5.64 8.93
CA GLY A 11 -12.07 -7.08 9.23
C GLY A 11 -12.28 -7.51 10.68
N TYR A 12 -12.53 -6.60 11.62
CA TYR A 12 -12.48 -6.94 13.06
C TYR A 12 -13.87 -7.08 13.70
N ARG A 13 -14.72 -7.93 13.15
CA ARG A 13 -15.98 -8.29 13.82
C ARG A 13 -16.33 -9.77 13.73
N LYS A 14 -16.42 -10.38 14.90
CA LYS A 14 -16.93 -11.74 15.09
C LYS A 14 -18.39 -11.95 14.64
N ASN A 15 -19.14 -10.88 14.40
CA ASN A 15 -20.58 -10.91 14.04
C ASN A 15 -20.91 -10.37 12.63
N MET A 16 -19.94 -9.89 11.87
CA MET A 16 -20.17 -9.46 10.48
C MET A 16 -19.80 -10.58 9.49
N LYS A 17 -20.49 -11.71 9.59
CA LYS A 17 -20.20 -12.91 8.79
C LYS A 17 -20.51 -12.79 7.30
N LYS A 18 -21.07 -11.70 6.81
CA LYS A 18 -21.53 -11.59 5.41
C LYS A 18 -20.95 -10.45 4.58
N ILE A 19 -20.48 -9.33 5.15
CA ILE A 19 -19.95 -8.19 4.36
C ILE A 19 -18.45 -8.29 4.08
N VAL A 20 -17.77 -8.98 4.92
CA VAL A 20 -16.32 -9.26 4.80
C VAL A 20 -16.01 -10.25 3.67
N LEU A 21 -17.04 -10.81 3.03
CA LEU A 21 -16.87 -11.89 2.05
C LEU A 21 -16.18 -11.45 0.76
N SER A 22 -16.26 -10.20 0.35
CA SER A 22 -15.66 -9.77 -0.92
C SER A 22 -14.16 -9.47 -0.84
N VAL A 23 -13.57 -9.47 0.36
CA VAL A 23 -12.16 -9.14 0.54
C VAL A 23 -11.40 -10.14 1.42
N ILE A 24 -12.08 -10.89 2.28
CA ILE A 24 -11.47 -11.81 3.26
C ILE A 24 -11.44 -13.27 2.80
N LEU A 25 -11.85 -13.57 1.60
CA LEU A 25 -11.64 -14.93 1.06
C LEU A 25 -10.14 -15.29 0.83
N CYS A 26 -9.22 -14.46 1.34
CA CYS A 26 -7.80 -14.80 1.43
C CYS A 26 -7.36 -15.33 2.79
N GLY A 27 -8.24 -15.51 3.76
CA GLY A 27 -7.82 -15.94 5.10
C GLY A 27 -8.85 -16.84 5.77
N SER A 28 -8.55 -18.10 5.87
CA SER A 28 -9.11 -19.09 6.81
C SER A 28 -10.60 -19.45 6.64
N VAL A 29 -10.92 -20.21 5.62
CA VAL A 29 -11.91 -21.28 5.80
C VAL A 29 -11.12 -22.56 6.14
N TRP A 30 -11.01 -22.86 7.41
CA TRP A 30 -10.65 -24.19 7.90
C TRP A 30 -11.85 -25.11 7.69
N GLY A 31 -12.12 -25.47 6.47
CA GLY A 31 -12.94 -26.57 6.04
C GLY A 31 -12.14 -27.26 4.97
N TYR A 32 -12.01 -28.55 5.04
CA TYR A 32 -11.45 -29.36 3.96
C TYR A 32 -12.10 -28.85 2.68
N ALA A 33 -11.34 -28.23 1.81
CA ALA A 33 -11.82 -27.77 0.52
C ALA A 33 -12.04 -29.00 -0.35
N TRP A 34 -13.19 -29.64 -0.16
CA TRP A 34 -13.71 -30.56 -1.16
C TRP A 34 -14.10 -29.69 -2.33
N GLY A 35 -13.20 -29.61 -3.31
CA GLY A 35 -13.53 -28.95 -4.56
C GLY A 35 -14.64 -29.72 -5.26
N TYR A 36 -15.36 -29.04 -6.11
CA TYR A 36 -16.34 -29.66 -6.99
C TYR A 36 -15.66 -30.62 -7.96
N ASP A 37 -16.40 -31.65 -8.40
CA ASP A 37 -15.88 -32.67 -9.32
C ASP A 37 -16.00 -32.24 -10.77
N SER A 38 -16.80 -31.22 -11.08
CA SER A 38 -16.91 -30.63 -12.41
C SER A 38 -16.54 -29.16 -12.44
N ILE A 39 -16.06 -28.69 -13.57
CA ILE A 39 -15.75 -27.28 -13.79
C ILE A 39 -17.04 -26.45 -13.79
N ASP A 40 -18.12 -26.96 -14.39
CA ASP A 40 -19.41 -26.26 -14.47
C ASP A 40 -19.97 -26.00 -13.07
N GLU A 41 -19.97 -26.99 -12.20
CA GLU A 41 -20.38 -26.82 -10.80
C GLU A 41 -19.50 -25.80 -10.06
N ALA A 42 -18.19 -25.83 -10.28
CA ALA A 42 -17.29 -24.86 -9.66
C ALA A 42 -17.54 -23.42 -10.15
N LEU A 43 -17.92 -23.26 -11.41
CA LEU A 43 -18.30 -21.96 -11.97
C LEU A 43 -19.67 -21.51 -11.47
N GLU A 44 -20.69 -22.38 -11.45
CA GLU A 44 -22.03 -22.05 -10.96
C GLU A 44 -22.05 -21.68 -9.46
N ASN A 45 -21.23 -22.31 -8.65
CA ASN A 45 -21.08 -22.03 -7.22
C ASN A 45 -20.04 -20.97 -6.89
N GLY A 46 -19.62 -20.18 -7.87
CA GLY A 46 -18.75 -19.03 -7.68
C GLY A 46 -19.44 -17.88 -6.95
N ILE A 47 -18.64 -16.94 -6.48
CA ILE A 47 -19.10 -15.74 -5.77
C ILE A 47 -18.88 -14.52 -6.64
N SER A 48 -19.96 -13.80 -6.92
CA SER A 48 -19.92 -12.49 -7.57
C SER A 48 -20.03 -11.40 -6.51
N SER A 49 -19.32 -10.30 -6.70
CA SER A 49 -19.38 -9.11 -5.87
C SER A 49 -19.14 -7.87 -6.69
N GLY A 50 -19.56 -6.73 -6.19
CA GLY A 50 -19.33 -5.47 -6.85
C GLY A 50 -19.37 -4.29 -5.89
N ASP A 51 -18.96 -3.16 -6.41
CA ASP A 51 -19.08 -1.88 -5.71
C ASP A 51 -19.32 -0.72 -6.68
N ILE A 52 -20.05 0.27 -6.19
CA ILE A 52 -20.15 1.60 -6.78
C ILE A 52 -19.51 2.56 -5.79
N THR A 53 -18.58 3.37 -6.24
CA THR A 53 -17.89 4.32 -5.37
C THR A 53 -17.91 5.72 -5.96
N LEU A 54 -17.99 6.70 -5.08
CA LEU A 54 -17.71 8.10 -5.35
C LEU A 54 -16.53 8.50 -4.48
N TYR A 55 -15.49 9.06 -5.09
CA TYR A 55 -14.28 9.48 -4.39
C TYR A 55 -13.90 10.88 -4.82
N GLY A 56 -13.65 11.74 -3.83
CA GLY A 56 -13.14 13.09 -4.01
C GLY A 56 -11.81 13.28 -3.32
N ASN A 57 -10.97 14.08 -3.94
CA ASN A 57 -9.70 14.54 -3.39
C ASN A 57 -9.65 16.07 -3.54
N TYR A 58 -9.26 16.74 -2.47
CA TYR A 58 -9.00 18.18 -2.47
C TYR A 58 -7.66 18.45 -1.79
N THR A 59 -6.83 19.24 -2.44
CA THR A 59 -5.54 19.65 -1.91
C THR A 59 -5.44 21.17 -1.94
N ASN A 60 -5.02 21.74 -0.83
CA ASN A 60 -4.63 23.15 -0.73
C ASN A 60 -3.25 23.21 -0.10
N GLY A 61 -2.30 23.80 -0.81
CA GLY A 61 -0.92 23.86 -0.37
C GLY A 61 -0.17 25.07 -0.90
N THR A 62 1.07 25.21 -0.47
CA THR A 62 1.92 26.32 -0.88
C THR A 62 2.43 26.13 -2.30
N LYS A 63 2.36 27.20 -3.08
CA LYS A 63 3.03 27.26 -4.39
C LYS A 63 4.53 27.26 -4.21
N ASN A 64 5.23 26.46 -4.98
CA ASN A 64 6.68 26.47 -4.98
C ASN A 64 7.19 27.77 -5.65
N GLN A 65 7.80 28.67 -4.86
CA GLN A 65 8.29 29.97 -5.33
C GLN A 65 9.72 29.93 -5.90
N GLY A 66 10.34 28.75 -6.00
CA GLY A 66 11.72 28.62 -6.48
C GLY A 66 11.86 28.59 -8.01
N ASN A 67 13.11 28.54 -8.50
CA ASN A 67 13.46 28.42 -9.94
C ASN A 67 12.87 27.20 -10.67
N ASN A 68 12.20 26.33 -9.95
CA ASN A 68 11.48 25.16 -10.46
C ASN A 68 9.96 25.44 -10.53
N LYS A 69 9.57 26.64 -10.97
CA LYS A 69 8.16 26.95 -11.22
C LYS A 69 7.53 25.81 -12.02
N GLY A 70 6.52 25.18 -11.47
CA GLY A 70 5.75 24.12 -12.13
C GLY A 70 6.12 22.69 -11.79
N LYS A 71 7.25 22.39 -11.13
CA LYS A 71 7.63 21.01 -10.84
C LYS A 71 7.10 20.43 -9.52
N ASN A 72 6.72 21.24 -8.57
CA ASN A 72 6.13 20.85 -7.29
C ASN A 72 5.10 21.91 -6.87
N ASP A 73 4.16 22.22 -7.74
CA ASP A 73 3.07 23.12 -7.40
C ASP A 73 1.99 22.31 -6.66
N PHE A 74 1.82 22.62 -5.36
CA PHE A 74 0.78 22.06 -4.51
C PHE A 74 -0.36 23.09 -4.32
N SER A 75 -0.56 23.94 -5.30
CA SER A 75 -1.67 24.87 -5.33
C SER A 75 -2.99 24.14 -5.17
N GLU A 76 -4.01 24.93 -4.91
CA GLU A 76 -5.36 24.43 -4.77
C GLU A 76 -5.77 23.57 -5.96
N SER A 77 -6.16 22.34 -5.67
CA SER A 77 -6.66 21.40 -6.67
C SER A 77 -7.68 20.45 -6.08
N GLY A 78 -8.63 20.06 -6.87
CA GLY A 78 -9.63 19.08 -6.45
C GLY A 78 -10.20 18.33 -7.62
N TYR A 79 -10.54 17.07 -7.36
CA TYR A 79 -11.24 16.24 -8.34
C TYR A 79 -12.22 15.30 -7.66
N MET A 80 -13.17 14.82 -8.43
CA MET A 80 -14.12 13.79 -8.03
C MET A 80 -14.25 12.73 -9.12
N VAL A 81 -14.17 11.47 -8.72
CA VAL A 81 -14.30 10.31 -9.61
C VAL A 81 -15.39 9.38 -9.13
N GLY A 82 -16.21 8.91 -10.07
CA GLY A 82 -17.12 7.80 -9.85
C GLY A 82 -16.50 6.51 -10.39
N SER A 83 -16.70 5.39 -9.73
CA SER A 83 -16.23 4.11 -10.23
C SER A 83 -17.19 2.96 -9.94
N VAL A 84 -17.13 1.93 -10.79
CA VAL A 84 -17.85 0.67 -10.63
C VAL A 84 -16.83 -0.46 -10.69
N GLY A 85 -16.82 -1.30 -9.69
CA GLY A 85 -16.01 -2.51 -9.61
C GLY A 85 -16.90 -3.75 -9.66
N LEU A 86 -16.47 -4.77 -10.40
CA LEU A 86 -17.10 -6.09 -10.45
C LEU A 86 -16.03 -7.15 -10.28
N ALA A 87 -16.33 -8.18 -9.51
CA ALA A 87 -15.43 -9.31 -9.29
C ALA A 87 -16.23 -10.62 -9.27
N TYR A 88 -15.58 -11.66 -9.77
CA TYR A 88 -16.06 -13.02 -9.72
C TYR A 88 -14.92 -13.95 -9.27
N HIS A 89 -15.22 -14.86 -8.37
CA HIS A 89 -14.34 -15.94 -7.91
C HIS A 89 -15.10 -17.24 -8.07
N SER A 90 -14.59 -18.19 -8.86
CA SER A 90 -15.17 -19.54 -8.90
C SER A 90 -15.03 -20.22 -7.54
N ALA A 91 -15.85 -21.21 -7.28
CA ALA A 91 -15.52 -22.23 -6.27
C ALA A 91 -14.29 -23.04 -6.74
N PHE A 92 -13.78 -23.93 -5.89
CA PHE A 92 -12.69 -24.81 -6.28
C PHE A 92 -13.20 -25.99 -7.12
N TYR A 93 -12.59 -26.18 -8.28
CA TYR A 93 -12.60 -27.45 -8.98
C TYR A 93 -11.38 -28.25 -8.51
N LYS A 94 -11.63 -29.26 -7.68
CA LYS A 94 -10.55 -29.94 -6.93
C LYS A 94 -9.69 -28.93 -6.15
N TYR A 95 -8.49 -28.65 -6.60
CA TYR A 95 -7.55 -27.71 -5.97
C TYR A 95 -7.41 -26.39 -6.73
N LEU A 96 -8.16 -26.19 -7.81
CA LEU A 96 -8.01 -25.05 -8.70
C LEU A 96 -9.22 -24.12 -8.64
N ARG A 97 -8.99 -22.82 -8.65
CA ARG A 97 -10.03 -21.80 -8.88
C ARG A 97 -9.51 -20.68 -9.74
N VAL A 98 -10.45 -19.95 -10.34
CA VAL A 98 -10.18 -18.74 -11.11
C VAL A 98 -10.79 -17.52 -10.43
N ALA A 99 -10.17 -16.36 -10.60
CA ALA A 99 -10.72 -15.09 -10.21
C ALA A 99 -10.58 -14.07 -11.33
N VAL A 100 -11.57 -13.21 -11.51
CA VAL A 100 -11.53 -12.10 -12.45
C VAL A 100 -12.22 -10.90 -11.84
N SER A 101 -11.66 -9.71 -12.02
CA SER A 101 -12.32 -8.46 -11.64
C SER A 101 -12.03 -7.33 -12.62
N PHE A 102 -12.95 -6.38 -12.70
CA PHE A 102 -12.85 -5.19 -13.54
C PHE A 102 -13.22 -3.97 -12.72
N ARG A 103 -12.66 -2.82 -13.09
CA ARG A 103 -13.09 -1.53 -12.59
C ARG A 103 -13.19 -0.53 -13.73
N ALA A 104 -14.32 0.15 -13.78
CA ALA A 104 -14.53 1.30 -14.65
C ALA A 104 -14.54 2.57 -13.80
N VAL A 105 -14.01 3.67 -14.34
CA VAL A 105 -13.97 4.98 -13.68
C VAL A 105 -14.39 6.09 -14.63
N GLY A 106 -14.95 7.16 -14.06
CA GLY A 106 -15.23 8.41 -14.75
C GLY A 106 -14.87 9.59 -13.86
N VAL A 107 -14.20 10.59 -14.41
CA VAL A 107 -13.95 11.86 -13.73
C VAL A 107 -15.23 12.69 -13.83
N ALA A 108 -15.85 12.96 -12.67
CA ALA A 108 -17.07 13.76 -12.58
C ALA A 108 -16.77 15.25 -12.44
N TYR A 109 -15.64 15.61 -11.84
CA TYR A 109 -15.22 16.98 -11.63
C TYR A 109 -13.70 17.07 -11.48
N GLU A 110 -13.11 18.17 -11.98
CA GLU A 110 -11.72 18.55 -11.80
C GLU A 110 -11.60 20.08 -11.95
N ASN A 111 -10.96 20.76 -10.98
CA ASN A 111 -10.86 22.21 -11.00
C ASN A 111 -9.50 22.75 -11.43
N ASP A 112 -8.44 22.01 -11.20
CA ASP A 112 -7.08 22.40 -11.58
C ASP A 112 -6.34 21.24 -12.21
N THR A 113 -6.18 21.41 -13.49
CA THR A 113 -5.45 20.46 -14.30
C THR A 113 -3.92 20.61 -14.15
N ASP A 114 -3.39 21.65 -13.54
CA ASP A 114 -1.95 21.91 -13.41
C ASP A 114 -1.33 21.41 -12.10
N SER A 115 -2.16 21.03 -11.14
CA SER A 115 -1.69 20.50 -9.87
C SER A 115 -1.17 19.09 -10.00
N ILE A 116 -0.12 18.76 -9.25
CA ILE A 116 0.38 17.39 -9.14
C ILE A 116 -0.63 16.42 -8.50
N TRP A 117 -1.66 16.93 -7.87
CA TRP A 117 -2.70 16.17 -7.20
C TRP A 117 -4.02 16.14 -7.98
N GLY A 118 -4.07 16.75 -9.16
CA GLY A 118 -5.23 16.70 -10.04
C GLY A 118 -5.43 15.32 -10.69
N ALA A 119 -6.66 15.01 -11.11
CA ALA A 119 -7.01 13.69 -11.66
C ALA A 119 -6.46 13.42 -13.04
N GLY A 120 -6.08 14.42 -13.81
CA GLY A 120 -5.87 14.20 -15.22
C GLY A 120 -4.96 15.12 -15.98
N ASN A 121 -4.20 15.94 -15.34
CA ASN A 121 -3.55 17.01 -16.06
C ASN A 121 -2.17 16.77 -16.61
N LEU A 122 -1.87 15.67 -17.09
CA LEU A 122 -0.56 15.47 -17.68
C LEU A 122 -0.54 15.41 -19.20
N THR A 123 -1.70 15.41 -19.83
CA THR A 123 -1.80 15.43 -21.29
C THR A 123 -1.26 16.71 -21.91
N ASN A 124 -1.30 17.82 -21.19
CA ASN A 124 -0.88 19.14 -21.70
C ASN A 124 0.52 19.58 -21.30
N ASN A 125 1.21 18.87 -20.41
CA ASN A 125 2.58 19.20 -20.05
C ASN A 125 3.49 17.97 -19.94
N PRO A 126 3.94 17.41 -21.06
CA PRO A 126 4.79 16.22 -21.11
C PRO A 126 6.15 16.39 -20.42
N ASN A 127 6.53 17.61 -20.05
CA ASN A 127 7.81 17.91 -19.41
C ASN A 127 7.72 17.98 -17.89
N ARG A 128 6.53 17.89 -17.29
CA ARG A 128 6.37 18.12 -15.85
C ARG A 128 6.83 16.93 -15.00
N TYR A 129 6.63 15.70 -15.48
CA TYR A 129 7.01 14.46 -14.78
C TYR A 129 7.70 13.42 -15.67
N GLY A 130 8.04 13.77 -16.90
CA GLY A 130 8.54 12.83 -17.89
C GLY A 130 7.40 11.92 -18.44
N LYS A 131 7.66 11.32 -19.58
CA LYS A 131 6.81 10.24 -20.11
C LYS A 131 6.86 9.09 -19.11
N GLY A 132 5.82 8.90 -18.30
CA GLY A 132 5.76 7.77 -17.38
C GLY A 132 5.15 8.02 -16.01
N ASP A 133 4.69 9.22 -15.65
CA ASP A 133 3.86 9.38 -14.47
C ASP A 133 2.40 9.06 -14.79
N ALA A 134 2.18 7.77 -14.97
CA ALA A 134 0.91 7.20 -15.37
C ALA A 134 -0.19 7.30 -14.33
N SER A 135 0.11 7.74 -13.12
CA SER A 135 -0.89 7.80 -12.05
C SER A 135 -2.01 8.79 -12.34
N ARG A 136 -1.79 9.71 -13.26
CA ARG A 136 -2.73 10.78 -13.61
C ARG A 136 -3.36 10.64 -14.98
N ASP A 137 -2.58 10.20 -15.96
CA ASP A 137 -3.10 9.94 -17.32
C ASP A 137 -4.20 8.90 -17.32
N PHE A 138 -4.20 8.06 -16.28
CA PHE A 138 -5.05 6.91 -16.20
C PHE A 138 -6.54 7.24 -16.09
N TYR A 139 -6.92 8.16 -15.21
CA TYR A 139 -8.34 8.54 -15.07
C TYR A 139 -8.92 9.18 -16.34
N MET A 140 -8.07 9.72 -17.19
CA MET A 140 -8.48 10.37 -18.44
C MET A 140 -8.44 9.42 -19.64
N ASN A 141 -7.44 8.55 -19.72
CA ASN A 141 -7.17 7.73 -20.90
C ASN A 141 -7.79 6.33 -20.82
N ASP A 142 -7.59 5.64 -19.70
CA ASP A 142 -8.07 4.28 -19.52
C ASP A 142 -9.18 4.23 -18.47
N ARG A 143 -10.41 4.29 -18.95
CA ARG A 143 -11.60 4.33 -18.09
C ARG A 143 -12.02 2.96 -17.57
N THR A 144 -11.46 1.89 -18.11
CA THR A 144 -11.79 0.52 -17.70
C THR A 144 -10.54 -0.33 -17.64
N MET A 145 -10.33 -1.02 -16.51
CA MET A 145 -9.19 -1.92 -16.33
C MET A 145 -9.56 -3.26 -15.74
N LEU A 146 -8.81 -4.26 -16.20
CA LEU A 146 -8.75 -5.56 -15.54
C LEU A 146 -8.06 -5.41 -14.19
N GLY A 147 -8.78 -5.74 -13.13
CA GLY A 147 -8.25 -5.81 -11.77
C GLY A 147 -7.52 -7.14 -11.53
N GLN A 148 -7.95 -7.92 -10.54
CA GLN A 148 -7.41 -9.26 -10.35
C GLN A 148 -7.88 -10.20 -11.48
N SER A 149 -6.96 -11.01 -12.00
CA SER A 149 -7.25 -12.07 -12.98
C SER A 149 -6.18 -13.15 -12.84
N TYR A 150 -6.50 -14.24 -12.14
CA TYR A 150 -5.53 -15.25 -11.80
C TYR A 150 -6.14 -16.65 -11.70
N LEU A 151 -5.28 -17.64 -11.89
CA LEU A 151 -5.50 -19.01 -11.49
C LEU A 151 -4.85 -19.26 -10.13
N GLU A 152 -5.55 -19.93 -9.22
CA GLU A 152 -5.03 -20.36 -7.92
C GLU A 152 -5.11 -21.87 -7.79
N TYR A 153 -3.99 -22.47 -7.38
CA TYR A 153 -3.92 -23.80 -6.80
C TYR A 153 -3.89 -23.66 -5.28
N PHE A 154 -4.67 -24.51 -4.58
CA PHE A 154 -4.68 -24.55 -3.12
C PHE A 154 -5.02 -25.96 -2.64
N ASP A 155 -4.13 -26.56 -1.84
CA ASP A 155 -4.27 -27.91 -1.27
C ASP A 155 -4.47 -27.93 0.26
N GLY A 156 -4.67 -26.76 0.87
CA GLY A 156 -4.76 -26.58 2.32
C GLY A 156 -3.51 -25.93 2.93
N ASP A 157 -2.34 -26.36 2.54
CA ASP A 157 -1.06 -25.86 3.04
C ASP A 157 -0.34 -24.95 2.04
N THR A 158 -0.49 -25.25 0.75
CA THR A 158 0.19 -24.55 -0.33
C THR A 158 -0.82 -23.77 -1.16
N SER A 159 -0.57 -22.48 -1.37
CA SER A 159 -1.29 -21.64 -2.32
C SER A 159 -0.31 -21.14 -3.38
N ILE A 160 -0.66 -21.32 -4.65
CA ILE A 160 0.07 -20.75 -5.80
C ILE A 160 -0.93 -19.97 -6.63
N LYS A 161 -0.71 -18.65 -6.76
CA LYS A 161 -1.50 -17.78 -7.63
C LYS A 161 -0.65 -17.31 -8.79
N ALA A 162 -1.18 -17.42 -10.01
CA ALA A 162 -0.51 -16.98 -11.22
C ALA A 162 -1.43 -16.10 -12.07
N GLY A 163 -0.95 -14.95 -12.51
CA GLY A 163 -1.69 -13.94 -13.26
C GLY A 163 -1.61 -12.57 -12.63
N ARG A 164 -2.70 -11.79 -12.74
CA ARG A 164 -2.83 -10.48 -12.08
C ARG A 164 -3.39 -10.66 -10.68
N ILE A 165 -2.56 -10.50 -9.68
CA ILE A 165 -2.84 -10.77 -8.27
C ILE A 165 -2.61 -9.53 -7.41
N PHE A 166 -3.35 -9.39 -6.31
CA PHE A 166 -3.01 -8.42 -5.28
C PHE A 166 -1.94 -9.03 -4.36
N ALA A 167 -0.71 -8.50 -4.45
CA ALA A 167 0.38 -8.91 -3.59
C ALA A 167 0.32 -8.13 -2.27
N ASP A 168 0.23 -8.85 -1.15
CA ASP A 168 0.34 -8.31 0.22
C ASP A 168 1.49 -9.05 0.92
N SER A 169 2.70 -8.63 0.63
CA SER A 169 3.93 -9.17 1.19
C SER A 169 4.82 -8.04 1.71
N GLU A 170 6.04 -8.36 2.16
CA GLU A 170 6.96 -7.33 2.63
C GLU A 170 7.35 -6.42 1.43
N TRP A 171 7.20 -5.10 1.57
CA TRP A 171 7.45 -4.10 0.51
C TRP A 171 6.64 -4.29 -0.77
N ALA A 172 5.53 -5.04 -0.72
CA ALA A 172 4.59 -5.22 -1.83
C ALA A 172 3.15 -5.11 -1.34
N ASP A 173 2.35 -4.16 -1.93
CA ASP A 173 0.96 -3.89 -1.56
C ASP A 173 0.13 -3.36 -2.72
N ARG A 174 0.27 -4.00 -3.86
CA ARG A 174 -0.44 -3.57 -5.07
C ARG A 174 -0.79 -4.74 -5.96
N LEU A 175 -1.50 -4.45 -7.03
CA LEU A 175 -1.70 -5.43 -8.08
C LEU A 175 -0.39 -5.64 -8.85
N VAL A 176 -0.09 -6.89 -9.12
CA VAL A 176 1.09 -7.33 -9.86
C VAL A 176 0.71 -8.39 -10.89
N ASP A 177 1.35 -8.37 -12.05
CA ASP A 177 1.35 -9.49 -12.98
C ASP A 177 2.51 -10.38 -12.62
N GLY A 178 2.22 -11.58 -12.12
CA GLY A 178 3.26 -12.45 -11.57
C GLY A 178 2.77 -13.78 -11.00
N VAL A 179 3.61 -14.37 -10.17
CA VAL A 179 3.33 -15.62 -9.46
C VAL A 179 3.63 -15.42 -7.97
N TRP A 180 2.70 -15.85 -7.13
CA TRP A 180 2.85 -15.82 -5.68
C TRP A 180 2.61 -17.19 -5.07
N LEU A 181 3.66 -17.76 -4.48
CA LEU A 181 3.65 -19.02 -3.74
C LEU A 181 3.64 -18.72 -2.24
N ARG A 182 2.80 -19.46 -1.51
CA ARG A 182 2.76 -19.47 -0.04
C ARG A 182 2.62 -20.92 0.43
N ASN A 183 3.46 -21.33 1.39
CA ASN A 183 3.43 -22.67 1.96
C ASN A 183 3.48 -22.62 3.48
N ARG A 184 2.61 -23.41 4.13
CA ARG A 184 2.45 -23.54 5.58
C ARG A 184 2.57 -24.99 6.07
N SER A 185 3.08 -25.89 5.24
CA SER A 185 3.22 -27.32 5.60
C SER A 185 4.21 -27.56 6.75
N LEU A 186 5.14 -26.62 6.99
CA LEU A 186 6.02 -26.69 8.15
C LEU A 186 5.33 -26.10 9.38
N PRO A 187 5.35 -26.79 10.54
CA PRO A 187 4.75 -26.29 11.77
C PRO A 187 5.28 -24.90 12.15
N ASN A 188 4.36 -24.00 12.48
CA ASN A 188 4.67 -22.62 12.89
C ASN A 188 5.43 -21.78 11.86
N ALA A 189 5.58 -22.23 10.62
CA ALA A 189 6.32 -21.56 9.58
C ALA A 189 5.42 -21.13 8.40
N LEU A 190 5.83 -20.05 7.74
CA LEU A 190 5.29 -19.60 6.47
C LEU A 190 6.46 -19.29 5.53
N ILE A 191 6.49 -19.98 4.40
CA ILE A 191 7.40 -19.70 3.29
C ILE A 191 6.61 -18.95 2.22
N GLU A 192 7.16 -17.87 1.70
CA GLU A 192 6.56 -17.10 0.60
C GLU A 192 7.60 -16.87 -0.50
N GLY A 193 7.16 -17.00 -1.74
CA GLY A 193 7.90 -16.61 -2.93
C GLY A 193 7.00 -15.77 -3.84
N LEU A 194 7.47 -14.60 -4.27
CA LEU A 194 6.75 -13.70 -5.17
C LEU A 194 7.66 -13.33 -6.33
N TRP A 195 7.19 -13.57 -7.55
CA TRP A 195 7.81 -13.06 -8.77
C TRP A 195 6.86 -12.08 -9.46
N VAL A 196 7.38 -10.94 -9.91
CA VAL A 196 6.60 -9.84 -10.48
C VAL A 196 7.25 -9.35 -11.76
N LYS A 197 6.45 -9.27 -12.82
CA LYS A 197 6.85 -8.64 -14.08
C LYS A 197 6.37 -7.21 -14.19
N ASN A 198 5.07 -6.97 -13.93
CA ASN A 198 4.47 -5.64 -13.97
C ASN A 198 3.75 -5.34 -12.67
N SER A 199 3.55 -4.07 -12.36
CA SER A 199 2.76 -3.63 -11.23
C SER A 199 1.92 -2.40 -11.55
N GLY A 200 0.78 -2.27 -10.87
CA GLY A 200 -0.13 -1.15 -11.03
C GLY A 200 -1.18 -1.10 -9.92
N TYR A 201 -2.12 -0.18 -10.07
CA TYR A 201 -3.26 -0.05 -9.15
C TYR A 201 -4.57 -0.04 -9.92
N VAL A 202 -5.56 -0.79 -9.43
CA VAL A 202 -6.95 -0.76 -9.90
C VAL A 202 -7.85 -0.67 -8.67
N GLN A 203 -7.88 0.52 -8.08
CA GLN A 203 -8.63 0.81 -6.85
C GLN A 203 -9.51 2.04 -7.10
N TYR A 204 -10.59 2.20 -6.33
CA TYR A 204 -11.51 3.32 -6.49
C TYR A 204 -10.84 4.70 -6.30
N ASN A 205 -9.80 4.77 -5.49
CA ASN A 205 -9.07 5.98 -5.12
C ASN A 205 -7.69 6.08 -5.79
N LYS A 206 -7.30 5.09 -6.56
CA LYS A 206 -6.03 5.08 -7.29
C LYS A 206 -6.07 4.08 -8.43
N MET A 207 -5.90 4.57 -9.63
CA MET A 207 -5.75 3.76 -10.83
C MET A 207 -4.49 4.18 -11.58
N THR A 208 -3.69 3.21 -12.00
CA THR A 208 -2.49 3.44 -12.80
C THR A 208 -2.34 2.33 -13.82
N GLY A 209 -1.68 2.61 -14.92
CA GLY A 209 -1.24 1.57 -15.85
C GLY A 209 -0.37 0.52 -15.16
N PHE A 210 -0.18 -0.60 -15.82
CA PHE A 210 0.74 -1.64 -15.39
C PHE A 210 2.08 -1.45 -16.09
N TYR A 211 3.12 -1.30 -15.30
CA TYR A 211 4.48 -1.02 -15.78
C TYR A 211 5.40 -2.14 -15.40
N ASP A 212 6.37 -2.38 -16.27
CA ASP A 212 7.48 -3.27 -15.99
C ASP A 212 8.22 -2.80 -14.73
N VAL A 213 8.33 -3.67 -13.74
CA VAL A 213 9.04 -3.37 -12.49
C VAL A 213 10.55 -3.33 -12.66
N ASN A 214 11.03 -3.84 -13.78
CA ASN A 214 12.42 -3.80 -14.19
C ASN A 214 12.56 -3.55 -15.70
N PRO A 215 12.52 -2.31 -16.15
CA PRO A 215 12.62 -1.98 -17.57
C PRO A 215 14.02 -2.28 -18.20
N HIS A 216 15.01 -2.59 -17.36
CA HIS A 216 16.39 -2.88 -17.79
C HIS A 216 16.69 -4.37 -17.90
N ASN A 217 15.78 -5.22 -17.38
CA ASN A 217 15.95 -6.65 -17.36
C ASN A 217 14.62 -7.38 -17.43
N SER A 218 14.51 -8.40 -18.27
CA SER A 218 13.30 -9.19 -18.43
C SER A 218 12.96 -10.08 -17.22
N LEU A 219 13.88 -10.25 -16.27
CA LEU A 219 13.69 -11.12 -15.11
C LEU A 219 12.67 -10.58 -14.10
N GLY A 220 12.34 -9.27 -14.14
CA GLY A 220 11.42 -8.65 -13.20
C GLY A 220 11.98 -8.58 -11.78
N LEU A 221 11.08 -8.52 -10.79
CA LEU A 221 11.41 -8.51 -9.36
C LEU A 221 11.02 -9.82 -8.71
N THR A 222 11.93 -10.38 -7.91
CA THR A 222 11.69 -11.60 -7.11
C THR A 222 11.82 -11.28 -5.63
N GLN A 223 10.93 -11.85 -4.83
CA GLN A 223 10.99 -11.78 -3.37
C GLN A 223 10.81 -13.17 -2.78
N ALA A 224 11.59 -13.47 -1.74
CA ALA A 224 11.41 -14.67 -0.93
C ALA A 224 11.37 -14.29 0.55
N SER A 225 10.57 -15.00 1.34
CA SER A 225 10.55 -14.81 2.79
C SER A 225 10.27 -16.10 3.55
N PHE A 226 10.80 -16.15 4.76
CA PHE A 226 10.54 -17.19 5.75
C PHE A 226 10.12 -16.53 7.06
N LYS A 227 8.92 -16.85 7.54
CA LYS A 227 8.39 -16.41 8.83
C LYS A 227 8.23 -17.60 9.75
N TYR A 228 8.71 -17.49 10.98
CA TYR A 228 8.57 -18.49 12.01
C TYR A 228 7.90 -17.91 13.26
N HIS A 229 6.90 -18.63 13.81
CA HIS A 229 6.23 -18.31 15.05
C HIS A 229 6.85 -19.06 16.21
N ILE A 230 7.29 -18.33 17.21
CA ILE A 230 7.87 -18.86 18.45
C ILE A 230 6.77 -18.80 19.51
N GLY A 231 6.08 -19.93 19.67
CA GLY A 231 4.86 -19.97 20.46
C GLY A 231 3.78 -19.02 19.89
N GLU A 232 2.88 -18.56 20.76
CA GLU A 232 1.78 -17.66 20.41
C GLU A 232 2.17 -16.17 20.48
N VAL A 233 3.28 -15.87 21.12
CA VAL A 233 3.66 -14.50 21.49
C VAL A 233 4.60 -13.86 20.49
N MET A 234 5.52 -14.60 19.88
CA MET A 234 6.60 -14.05 19.07
C MET A 234 6.58 -14.53 17.63
N SER A 235 7.06 -13.71 16.71
CA SER A 235 7.38 -14.13 15.35
C SER A 235 8.62 -13.44 14.82
N VAL A 236 9.38 -14.14 14.00
CA VAL A 236 10.51 -13.61 13.26
C VAL A 236 10.29 -13.89 11.77
N LYS A 237 10.57 -12.91 10.92
CA LYS A 237 10.49 -13.03 9.46
C LYS A 237 11.81 -12.56 8.86
N PHE A 238 12.41 -13.37 8.02
CA PHE A 238 13.54 -13.03 7.16
C PHE A 238 13.02 -12.90 5.74
N TYR A 239 13.56 -11.97 4.97
CA TYR A 239 13.19 -11.83 3.56
C TYR A 239 14.36 -11.29 2.72
N GLY A 240 14.30 -11.57 1.42
CA GLY A 240 15.18 -11.03 0.40
C GLY A 240 14.38 -10.55 -0.80
N ILE A 241 14.85 -9.49 -1.44
CA ILE A 241 14.29 -8.92 -2.67
C ILE A 241 15.42 -8.83 -3.69
N ALA A 242 15.18 -9.29 -4.90
CA ALA A 242 16.09 -9.17 -6.03
C ALA A 242 15.37 -8.48 -7.21
N ASN A 243 15.88 -7.32 -7.61
CA ASN A 243 15.51 -6.63 -8.84
C ASN A 243 16.79 -6.44 -9.66
N PRO A 244 17.19 -7.45 -10.48
CA PRO A 244 18.50 -7.51 -11.12
C PRO A 244 18.79 -6.25 -11.92
N SER A 245 20.02 -5.76 -11.86
CA SER A 245 20.50 -4.50 -12.46
C SER A 245 19.94 -3.23 -11.79
N MET A 246 18.99 -3.34 -10.87
CA MET A 246 18.44 -2.20 -10.13
C MET A 246 18.88 -2.23 -8.67
N PHE A 247 18.46 -3.24 -7.90
CA PHE A 247 18.85 -3.39 -6.50
C PHE A 247 18.65 -4.81 -5.98
N TYR A 248 19.35 -5.13 -4.91
CA TYR A 248 19.08 -6.25 -4.02
C TYR A 248 18.83 -5.72 -2.63
N ALA A 249 17.94 -6.35 -1.88
CA ALA A 249 17.67 -5.98 -0.51
C ALA A 249 17.41 -7.21 0.36
N THR A 250 17.74 -7.12 1.64
CA THR A 250 17.43 -8.14 2.63
C THR A 250 16.97 -7.50 3.91
N GLY A 251 16.16 -8.20 4.68
CA GLY A 251 15.69 -7.66 5.94
C GLY A 251 15.20 -8.72 6.91
N VAL A 252 15.10 -8.29 8.15
CA VAL A 252 14.57 -9.06 9.27
C VAL A 252 13.49 -8.25 9.99
N LYS A 253 12.42 -8.90 10.38
CA LYS A 253 11.34 -8.35 11.17
C LYS A 253 11.02 -9.27 12.33
N ALA A 254 11.02 -8.73 13.53
CA ALA A 254 10.62 -9.44 14.73
C ALA A 254 9.42 -8.74 15.36
N SER A 255 8.52 -9.50 15.95
CA SER A 255 7.40 -8.97 16.71
C SER A 255 7.10 -9.85 17.90
N ALA A 256 6.73 -9.22 19.01
CA ALA A 256 6.21 -9.89 20.19
C ALA A 256 4.88 -9.21 20.57
N ARG A 257 3.88 -10.02 20.94
CA ARG A 257 2.58 -9.52 21.39
C ARG A 257 2.07 -10.43 22.51
N TYR A 258 1.92 -9.84 23.69
CA TYR A 258 1.27 -10.48 24.80
C TYR A 258 -0.20 -10.09 24.85
N GLU A 259 -1.09 -11.05 24.97
CA GLU A 259 -2.54 -10.86 25.04
C GLU A 259 -3.08 -11.24 26.41
N ALA A 260 -3.71 -10.30 27.08
CA ALA A 260 -4.59 -10.56 28.21
C ALA A 260 -6.04 -10.77 27.72
N SER A 261 -6.99 -10.99 28.63
CA SER A 261 -8.39 -11.27 28.25
C SER A 261 -9.00 -10.16 27.37
N LYS A 262 -8.83 -8.90 27.75
CA LYS A 262 -9.43 -7.74 27.05
C LYS A 262 -8.40 -6.79 26.44
N SER A 263 -7.13 -6.93 26.77
CA SER A 263 -6.08 -6.01 26.34
C SER A 263 -4.89 -6.74 25.75
N TYR A 264 -4.01 -5.99 25.13
CA TYR A 264 -2.74 -6.50 24.60
C TYR A 264 -1.67 -5.42 24.65
N ILE A 265 -0.43 -5.85 24.72
CA ILE A 265 0.76 -5.02 24.53
C ILE A 265 1.69 -5.71 23.53
N GLY A 266 2.37 -4.93 22.72
CA GLY A 266 3.32 -5.51 21.77
C GLY A 266 4.43 -4.57 21.38
N LEU A 267 5.46 -5.19 20.84
CA LEU A 267 6.66 -4.57 20.28
C LEU A 267 6.92 -5.16 18.90
N SER A 268 7.33 -4.36 17.95
CA SER A 268 7.87 -4.83 16.69
C SER A 268 9.11 -4.05 16.31
N GLY A 269 10.08 -4.74 15.72
CA GLY A 269 11.29 -4.17 15.15
C GLY A 269 11.49 -4.70 13.73
N HIS A 270 12.03 -3.86 12.88
CA HIS A 270 12.34 -4.17 11.49
C HIS A 270 13.66 -3.51 11.12
N PHE A 271 14.50 -4.26 10.43
CA PHE A 271 15.73 -3.76 9.82
C PHE A 271 15.85 -4.33 8.41
N ALA A 272 16.20 -3.48 7.47
CA ALA A 272 16.47 -3.86 6.10
C ALA A 272 17.69 -3.11 5.57
N THR A 273 18.42 -3.74 4.66
CA THR A 273 19.51 -3.12 3.93
C THR A 273 19.38 -3.40 2.45
N SER A 274 19.86 -2.48 1.62
CA SER A 274 19.86 -2.59 0.17
C SER A 274 21.25 -2.40 -0.40
N PHE A 275 21.42 -2.96 -1.60
CA PHE A 275 22.61 -2.85 -2.43
C PHE A 275 22.14 -2.42 -3.82
N GLU A 276 22.32 -1.14 -4.14
CA GLU A 276 21.90 -0.59 -5.43
C GLU A 276 22.88 -1.02 -6.52
N GLN A 277 22.32 -1.19 -7.73
CA GLN A 277 23.04 -1.54 -8.94
C GLN A 277 23.04 -0.36 -9.93
N THR A 278 23.71 -0.53 -11.07
CA THR A 278 23.94 0.51 -12.10
C THR A 278 22.69 1.29 -12.51
N TYR A 279 21.53 0.64 -12.54
CA TYR A 279 20.25 1.26 -12.89
C TYR A 279 19.33 1.47 -11.68
N GLY A 280 19.86 1.15 -10.48
CA GLY A 280 19.15 1.45 -9.23
C GLY A 280 19.05 2.95 -9.04
N VAL A 281 18.00 3.36 -8.54
CA VAL A 281 17.54 4.63 -8.04
C VAL A 281 18.02 5.91 -8.70
N GLN A 282 19.28 6.13 -8.94
CA GLN A 282 19.80 7.36 -9.55
C GLN A 282 21.17 7.13 -10.11
N LYS A 283 21.33 7.38 -11.41
CA LYS A 283 22.60 7.31 -12.10
C LYS A 283 23.68 8.10 -11.34
N GLY A 284 24.76 7.42 -10.92
CA GLY A 284 25.88 8.03 -10.21
C GLY A 284 25.79 8.02 -8.67
N LYS A 285 24.75 7.41 -8.07
CA LYS A 285 24.68 7.12 -6.64
C LYS A 285 24.61 5.62 -6.42
N GLU A 286 25.75 4.99 -6.54
CA GLU A 286 25.93 3.63 -6.06
C GLU A 286 26.11 3.69 -4.55
N GLY A 287 25.38 2.88 -3.82
CA GLY A 287 25.50 2.88 -2.38
C GLY A 287 24.55 1.90 -1.71
N ASN A 288 24.83 1.65 -0.44
CA ASN A 288 23.98 0.82 0.39
C ASN A 288 23.00 1.72 1.13
N GLY A 289 21.72 1.39 1.05
CA GLY A 289 20.67 1.98 1.86
C GLY A 289 20.34 1.10 3.06
N TYR A 290 19.72 1.67 4.06
CA TYR A 290 19.07 0.90 5.12
C TYR A 290 17.76 1.53 5.53
N ASN A 291 16.90 0.72 6.12
CA ASN A 291 15.67 1.14 6.79
C ASN A 291 15.54 0.42 8.12
N THR A 292 15.19 1.14 9.15
CA THR A 292 14.88 0.57 10.45
C THR A 292 13.55 1.10 10.96
N ASP A 293 12.78 0.24 11.66
CA ASP A 293 11.51 0.60 12.30
C ASP A 293 11.43 -0.08 13.66
N VAL A 294 11.05 0.68 14.67
CA VAL A 294 10.70 0.15 15.99
C VAL A 294 9.37 0.74 16.41
N LYS A 295 8.43 -0.13 16.80
CA LYS A 295 7.09 0.25 17.21
C LYS A 295 6.70 -0.44 18.51
N VAL A 296 6.18 0.32 19.47
CA VAL A 296 5.50 -0.17 20.67
C VAL A 296 4.02 0.15 20.56
N TYR A 297 3.15 -0.75 21.01
CA TYR A 297 1.72 -0.55 20.99
C TYR A 297 1.02 -1.24 22.15
N VAL A 298 -0.06 -0.63 22.61
CA VAL A 298 -0.95 -1.17 23.63
C VAL A 298 -2.40 -0.93 23.19
N GLY A 299 -3.27 -1.88 23.48
CA GLY A 299 -4.66 -1.73 23.07
C GLY A 299 -5.65 -2.54 23.89
N VAL A 300 -6.90 -2.18 23.73
CA VAL A 300 -8.06 -2.94 24.16
C VAL A 300 -8.65 -3.62 22.92
N LYS A 301 -8.85 -4.93 23.01
CA LYS A 301 -9.33 -5.74 21.88
C LYS A 301 -10.62 -5.14 21.33
N ASP A 302 -10.69 -5.02 20.02
CA ASP A 302 -11.84 -4.54 19.26
C ASP A 302 -12.31 -3.10 19.58
N MET A 303 -11.54 -2.32 20.36
CA MET A 303 -11.94 -0.97 20.76
C MET A 303 -10.89 0.09 20.48
N ALA A 304 -9.64 -0.08 20.95
CA ALA A 304 -8.64 0.97 20.86
C ALA A 304 -7.20 0.45 20.77
N GLU A 305 -6.35 1.18 20.08
CA GLU A 305 -4.89 1.00 20.10
C GLU A 305 -4.19 2.36 20.20
N VAL A 306 -3.21 2.46 21.07
CA VAL A 306 -2.23 3.54 21.10
C VAL A 306 -0.88 2.95 20.71
N SER A 307 -0.18 3.59 19.81
CA SER A 307 1.15 3.15 19.41
C SER A 307 2.08 4.34 19.15
N GLY A 308 3.36 4.09 19.30
CA GLY A 308 4.41 5.05 18.96
C GLY A 308 5.62 4.32 18.41
N GLY A 309 6.42 5.01 17.64
CA GLY A 309 7.58 4.39 17.02
C GLY A 309 8.58 5.37 16.43
N TYR A 310 9.65 4.77 15.98
CA TYR A 310 10.74 5.43 15.29
C TYR A 310 11.02 4.70 13.97
N ILE A 311 11.25 5.47 12.89
CA ILE A 311 11.66 4.94 11.60
C ILE A 311 12.86 5.74 11.13
N GLY A 312 13.92 5.05 10.68
CA GLY A 312 15.11 5.65 10.10
C GLY A 312 15.43 5.08 8.73
N SER A 313 15.95 5.92 7.84
CA SER A 313 16.47 5.50 6.53
C SER A 313 17.89 5.99 6.31
N GLY A 314 18.62 5.30 5.42
CA GLY A 314 20.04 5.55 5.19
C GLY A 314 20.38 6.92 4.63
N SER A 315 21.64 7.28 4.82
CA SER A 315 22.18 8.60 4.47
C SER A 315 22.55 8.76 3.00
N ASN A 316 22.72 7.66 2.26
CA ASN A 316 23.10 7.72 0.85
C ASN A 316 21.90 7.96 -0.05
N ILE A 317 20.86 7.21 0.19
CA ILE A 317 19.58 7.30 -0.53
C ILE A 317 18.44 7.06 0.44
N GLY A 318 17.26 7.65 0.13
CA GLY A 318 16.03 7.31 0.84
C GLY A 318 15.55 5.92 0.42
N TRP A 319 15.01 5.14 1.36
CA TRP A 319 14.51 3.79 1.07
C TRP A 319 13.42 3.76 0.01
N GLY A 320 12.56 4.79 -0.05
CA GLY A 320 11.49 4.90 -1.06
C GLY A 320 12.00 5.02 -2.49
N SER A 321 13.25 5.40 -2.65
CA SER A 321 13.89 5.50 -3.96
C SER A 321 14.28 4.14 -4.55
N LEU A 322 14.21 3.04 -3.80
CA LEU A 322 14.45 1.68 -4.31
C LEU A 322 13.35 1.15 -5.24
N ASN A 323 12.31 1.94 -5.50
CA ASN A 323 11.22 1.52 -6.37
C ASN A 323 10.60 0.17 -5.95
N THR A 324 10.42 -0.01 -4.65
CA THR A 324 9.71 -1.16 -4.09
C THR A 324 8.23 -1.15 -4.49
N LEU A 325 7.58 -2.30 -4.40
CA LEU A 325 6.16 -2.44 -4.76
C LEU A 325 5.19 -1.99 -3.66
N GLY A 326 5.70 -1.41 -2.59
CA GLY A 326 4.90 -0.93 -1.48
C GLY A 326 5.73 -0.43 -0.32
N ASN A 327 5.06 -0.04 0.76
CA ASN A 327 5.67 0.46 1.97
C ASN A 327 5.27 -0.39 3.18
N SER A 328 6.25 -0.97 3.85
CA SER A 328 6.02 -1.85 4.99
C SER A 328 6.13 -1.17 6.36
N VAL A 329 6.59 0.06 6.43
CA VAL A 329 6.91 0.72 7.71
C VAL A 329 6.13 2.00 8.01
N SER A 330 5.64 2.74 7.00
CA SER A 330 4.96 4.01 7.21
C SER A 330 3.69 3.86 8.06
N PRO A 331 3.54 4.61 9.15
CA PRO A 331 2.31 4.65 9.94
C PRO A 331 1.22 5.54 9.32
N PHE A 332 1.60 6.39 8.36
CA PHE A 332 0.73 7.40 7.77
C PHE A 332 -0.28 6.78 6.80
N PHE A 333 -1.44 7.45 6.67
CA PHE A 333 -2.51 7.00 5.77
C PHE A 333 -2.38 7.70 4.43
N MET A 334 -2.87 7.05 3.36
CA MET A 334 -2.89 7.58 2.00
C MET A 334 -1.74 8.59 1.80
N TRP A 335 -1.57 9.35 0.97
CA TRP A 335 -0.51 10.29 0.61
C TRP A 335 0.49 10.77 1.70
N GLY A 336 0.31 10.42 2.99
CA GLY A 336 1.21 10.77 4.08
C GLY A 336 2.53 9.99 4.05
N GLY A 337 3.55 10.48 4.80
CA GLY A 337 4.85 9.83 4.93
C GLY A 337 5.77 9.99 3.72
N ARG A 338 5.45 10.87 2.79
CA ARG A 338 6.25 11.05 1.57
C ARG A 338 7.69 11.49 1.87
N ALA A 339 7.89 12.38 2.84
CA ALA A 339 9.22 12.81 3.24
C ALA A 339 10.05 11.67 3.85
N LEU A 340 9.42 10.72 4.53
CA LEU A 340 10.05 9.50 5.00
C LEU A 340 10.50 8.61 3.86
N LEU A 341 9.67 8.48 2.83
CA LEU A 341 9.94 7.56 1.72
C LEU A 341 10.95 8.11 0.73
N GLU A 342 10.86 9.39 0.43
CA GLU A 342 11.63 10.05 -0.62
C GLU A 342 12.84 10.83 -0.07
N GLY A 343 12.85 11.12 1.23
CA GLY A 343 13.93 11.85 1.90
C GLY A 343 15.14 10.96 2.14
N VAL A 344 16.32 11.53 1.94
CA VAL A 344 17.59 10.90 2.30
C VAL A 344 17.86 11.17 3.78
N ASP A 345 18.41 10.17 4.51
CA ASP A 345 18.70 10.28 5.94
C ASP A 345 17.46 10.70 6.74
N ALA A 346 16.32 10.09 6.39
CA ALA A 346 15.04 10.42 7.01
C ALA A 346 14.89 9.71 8.36
N ASN A 347 14.51 10.49 9.36
CA ASN A 347 14.30 10.04 10.73
C ASN A 347 12.92 10.53 11.19
N VAL A 348 12.05 9.60 11.55
CA VAL A 348 10.66 9.87 11.93
C VAL A 348 10.39 9.40 13.33
N TRP A 349 9.83 10.27 14.16
CA TRP A 349 9.14 9.91 15.39
C TRP A 349 7.65 10.08 15.19
N TYR A 350 6.87 9.10 15.58
CA TYR A 350 5.42 9.16 15.42
C TYR A 350 4.66 8.60 16.60
N GLY A 351 3.45 9.12 16.77
CA GLY A 351 2.42 8.59 17.65
C GLY A 351 1.13 8.34 16.87
N LYS A 352 0.42 7.29 17.23
CA LYS A 352 -0.83 6.90 16.59
C LYS A 352 -1.84 6.44 17.61
N VAL A 353 -3.07 6.92 17.47
CA VAL A 353 -4.23 6.49 18.26
C VAL A 353 -5.30 6.01 17.32
N MET A 354 -5.92 4.89 17.64
CA MET A 354 -7.02 4.30 16.88
C MET A 354 -8.14 3.91 17.83
N PHE A 355 -9.38 4.15 17.38
CA PHE A 355 -10.59 3.70 18.06
C PHE A 355 -11.54 3.05 17.05
N ALA A 356 -12.28 2.05 17.53
CA ALA A 356 -13.36 1.40 16.79
C ALA A 356 -14.54 1.18 17.72
N ILE A 357 -15.68 1.73 17.35
CA ILE A 357 -16.94 1.59 18.10
C ILE A 357 -18.02 1.28 17.09
N ASP A 358 -18.62 0.13 17.24
CA ASP A 358 -19.65 -0.35 16.30
C ASP A 358 -19.21 -0.28 14.84
N ARG A 359 -19.83 0.54 14.02
CA ARG A 359 -19.54 0.70 12.59
C ARG A 359 -18.67 1.91 12.30
N VAL A 360 -18.14 2.56 13.31
CA VAL A 360 -17.30 3.74 13.19
C VAL A 360 -15.92 3.42 13.72
N SER A 361 -14.91 3.76 12.95
CA SER A 361 -13.54 3.76 13.42
C SER A 361 -12.84 5.05 13.03
N PHE A 362 -11.98 5.53 13.90
CA PHE A 362 -11.13 6.64 13.57
C PHE A 362 -9.70 6.40 14.02
N ALA A 363 -8.78 7.03 13.33
CA ALA A 363 -7.37 6.99 13.66
C ALA A 363 -6.74 8.37 13.45
N VAL A 364 -5.82 8.71 14.35
CA VAL A 364 -4.98 9.91 14.21
C VAL A 364 -3.53 9.46 14.27
N VAL A 365 -2.72 9.95 13.34
CA VAL A 365 -1.26 9.81 13.35
C VAL A 365 -0.65 11.20 13.34
N TYR A 366 0.27 11.43 14.25
CA TYR A 366 1.17 12.58 14.21
C TYR A 366 2.60 12.07 14.05
N GLY A 367 3.37 12.69 13.17
CA GLY A 367 4.77 12.38 12.99
C GLY A 367 5.60 13.60 12.64
N SER A 368 6.85 13.57 13.09
CA SER A 368 7.87 14.57 12.75
C SER A 368 9.01 13.87 12.02
N THR A 369 9.22 14.25 10.77
CA THR A 369 10.26 13.71 9.89
C THR A 369 11.37 14.73 9.71
N LYS A 370 12.58 14.41 10.17
CA LYS A 370 13.82 15.11 9.82
C LYS A 370 14.46 14.38 8.67
N PHE A 371 14.81 15.07 7.59
CA PHE A 371 15.37 14.46 6.39
C PHE A 371 16.29 15.44 5.66
N ARG A 372 17.13 14.94 4.77
CA ARG A 372 17.81 15.75 3.77
C ARG A 372 16.94 15.82 2.53
N GLY A 373 16.93 16.97 1.88
CA GLY A 373 16.10 17.17 0.69
C GLY A 373 16.37 16.10 -0.35
N MET A 374 15.34 15.75 -1.11
CA MET A 374 15.44 14.79 -2.22
C MET A 374 16.61 15.19 -3.10
N SER A 375 17.64 14.35 -3.13
CA SER A 375 18.86 14.60 -3.86
C SER A 375 18.67 14.11 -5.29
N MET A 376 18.71 15.03 -6.25
CA MET A 376 18.87 14.62 -7.64
C MET A 376 20.29 14.12 -7.89
N VAL A 377 20.45 13.30 -8.90
CA VAL A 377 21.75 12.73 -9.35
C VAL A 377 22.80 13.83 -9.46
N ASN A 378 23.95 13.59 -8.84
CA ASN A 378 25.14 14.49 -8.87
C ASN A 378 24.99 15.83 -8.13
N GLU A 379 23.96 16.03 -7.32
CA GLU A 379 23.90 17.19 -6.43
C GLU A 379 24.52 16.85 -5.05
N PRO A 380 25.21 17.80 -4.39
CA PRO A 380 25.67 17.61 -3.04
C PRO A 380 24.51 17.41 -2.09
N LEU A 381 24.72 16.64 -1.01
CA LEU A 381 23.73 16.40 0.02
C LEU A 381 23.18 17.73 0.53
N LYS A 382 21.88 17.91 0.44
CA LYS A 382 21.18 19.12 0.86
C LYS A 382 21.16 19.23 2.39
N PRO A 383 21.02 20.43 2.96
CA PRO A 383 20.89 20.59 4.41
C PRO A 383 19.66 19.85 4.92
N TYR A 384 19.65 19.55 6.21
CA TYR A 384 18.47 18.96 6.85
C TYR A 384 17.29 19.90 6.80
N ASP A 385 16.13 19.32 6.60
CA ASP A 385 14.82 19.93 6.72
C ASP A 385 13.94 19.10 7.64
N ARG A 386 12.79 19.62 8.03
CA ARG A 386 11.83 18.94 8.88
C ARG A 386 10.42 19.19 8.38
N VAL A 387 9.62 18.14 8.36
CA VAL A 387 8.18 18.22 8.14
C VAL A 387 7.44 17.53 9.28
N ASN A 388 6.39 18.14 9.75
CA ASN A 388 5.45 17.54 10.67
C ASN A 388 4.18 17.19 9.89
N GLU A 389 3.65 16.02 10.16
CA GLU A 389 2.47 15.49 9.48
C GLU A 389 1.43 15.08 10.51
N VAL A 390 0.18 15.47 10.28
CA VAL A 390 -0.99 14.97 10.98
C VAL A 390 -1.88 14.26 9.96
N ASN A 391 -2.23 13.03 10.24
CA ASN A 391 -3.25 12.32 9.48
C ASN A 391 -4.44 12.01 10.39
N PHE A 392 -5.63 12.28 9.89
CA PHE A 392 -6.89 11.86 10.48
C PHE A 392 -7.62 10.95 9.51
N LEU A 393 -8.06 9.80 9.96
CA LEU A 393 -8.85 8.84 9.20
C LEU A 393 -10.13 8.53 9.98
N LEU A 394 -11.26 8.75 9.34
CA LEU A 394 -12.58 8.31 9.80
C LEU A 394 -13.14 7.33 8.78
N ASP A 395 -13.54 6.17 9.24
CA ASP A 395 -14.24 5.16 8.47
C ASP A 395 -15.56 4.86 9.15
N PHE A 396 -16.64 4.82 8.39
CA PHE A 396 -17.97 4.64 8.94
C PHE A 396 -18.89 3.83 8.02
N GLY A 397 -19.63 2.90 8.60
CA GLY A 397 -20.63 2.11 7.92
C GLY A 397 -22.03 2.60 8.25
N PHE A 398 -22.79 3.07 7.28
CA PHE A 398 -24.21 3.39 7.47
C PHE A 398 -25.06 2.11 7.54
N THR A 399 -24.76 1.19 6.63
CA THR A 399 -25.42 -0.12 6.54
C THR A 399 -24.37 -1.20 6.30
N GLU A 400 -24.80 -2.43 6.09
CA GLU A 400 -23.92 -3.52 5.67
C GLU A 400 -23.30 -3.30 4.28
N HIS A 401 -24.00 -2.58 3.44
CA HIS A 401 -23.63 -2.37 2.04
C HIS A 401 -23.12 -0.95 1.78
N PHE A 402 -23.41 0.01 2.64
CA PHE A 402 -23.07 1.40 2.44
C PHE A 402 -22.08 1.91 3.50
N SER A 403 -20.94 2.39 3.06
CA SER A 403 -19.87 2.90 3.92
C SER A 403 -19.25 4.18 3.34
N GLY A 404 -18.55 4.91 4.20
CA GLY A 404 -17.82 6.10 3.82
C GLY A 404 -16.48 6.20 4.53
N ILE A 405 -15.59 6.98 3.95
CA ILE A 405 -14.26 7.27 4.47
C ILE A 405 -13.95 8.76 4.35
N ILE A 406 -13.36 9.32 5.38
CA ILE A 406 -12.77 10.65 5.38
C ILE A 406 -11.30 10.52 5.80
N ASN A 407 -10.40 11.05 4.99
CA ASN A 407 -9.00 11.12 5.33
C ASN A 407 -8.52 12.56 5.16
N VAL A 408 -7.87 13.11 6.20
CA VAL A 408 -7.28 14.43 6.18
C VAL A 408 -5.80 14.30 6.49
N LEU A 409 -4.99 14.84 5.61
CA LEU A 409 -3.55 15.01 5.80
C LEU A 409 -3.26 16.50 5.92
N ASN A 410 -2.52 16.89 6.96
CA ASN A 410 -1.93 18.23 7.05
C ASN A 410 -0.42 18.09 7.23
N THR A 411 0.34 18.87 6.46
CA THR A 411 1.79 18.96 6.56
C THR A 411 2.22 20.39 6.85
N HIS A 412 3.15 20.57 7.78
CA HIS A 412 3.67 21.87 8.16
C HIS A 412 5.11 21.77 8.71
N GLY A 413 5.77 22.92 8.84
CA GLY A 413 7.16 22.98 9.28
C GLY A 413 8.14 22.91 8.13
N GLY A 414 9.42 23.17 8.43
CA GLY A 414 10.48 23.16 7.44
C GLY A 414 10.51 24.39 6.53
N SER A 415 11.42 24.33 5.57
CA SER A 415 11.72 25.45 4.67
C SER A 415 10.74 25.57 3.50
N GLN A 416 9.77 24.67 3.37
CA GLN A 416 8.88 24.51 2.20
C GLN A 416 9.63 24.26 0.87
N ARG A 417 10.95 24.20 0.92
CA ARG A 417 11.79 24.01 -0.27
C ARG A 417 11.69 22.61 -0.83
N TYR A 418 11.55 21.63 0.06
CA TYR A 418 11.59 20.21 -0.30
C TYR A 418 10.27 19.52 -0.04
N TYR A 419 9.49 20.02 0.89
CA TYR A 419 8.18 19.49 1.23
C TYR A 419 7.19 20.62 1.48
N PRO A 420 6.03 20.63 0.81
CA PRO A 420 5.08 21.73 0.91
C PRO A 420 4.34 21.73 2.25
N HIS A 421 3.89 22.88 2.67
CA HIS A 421 2.79 22.97 3.62
C HIS A 421 1.50 22.75 2.84
N MET A 422 0.76 21.72 3.21
CA MET A 422 -0.48 21.42 2.52
C MET A 422 -1.51 20.78 3.44
N THR A 423 -2.76 20.94 3.07
CA THR A 423 -3.88 20.15 3.56
C THR A 423 -4.44 19.35 2.39
N ASN A 424 -4.54 18.05 2.55
CA ASN A 424 -5.19 17.17 1.61
C ASN A 424 -6.38 16.49 2.28
N VAL A 425 -7.54 16.56 1.64
CA VAL A 425 -8.78 15.93 2.13
C VAL A 425 -9.26 14.93 1.09
N ASN A 426 -9.52 13.72 1.55
CA ASN A 426 -10.07 12.65 0.75
C ASN A 426 -11.42 12.23 1.32
N LEU A 427 -12.42 12.14 0.45
CA LEU A 427 -13.75 11.68 0.78
C LEU A 427 -14.08 10.49 -0.12
N GLY A 428 -14.59 9.41 0.46
CA GLY A 428 -15.04 8.26 -0.30
C GLY A 428 -16.39 7.76 0.21
N MET A 429 -17.27 7.40 -0.70
CA MET A 429 -18.52 6.68 -0.41
C MET A 429 -18.54 5.41 -1.25
N LYS A 430 -19.00 4.31 -0.67
CA LYS A 430 -19.01 3.00 -1.32
C LYS A 430 -20.32 2.29 -1.02
N LEU A 431 -20.98 1.86 -2.08
CA LEU A 431 -22.07 0.89 -2.05
C LEU A 431 -21.52 -0.46 -2.55
N ALA A 432 -21.54 -1.48 -1.70
CA ALA A 432 -21.11 -2.84 -2.03
C ALA A 432 -22.31 -3.78 -2.19
N PHE A 433 -22.24 -4.76 -3.09
CA PHE A 433 -23.29 -5.76 -3.37
C PHE A 433 -22.68 -7.10 -3.82
#